data_6b2a61352eb31a5b91addb55f3c3083d
#
_entry.id   6b2a61352eb31a5b91addb55f3c3083d
#
_cell.length_a   1.000
_cell.length_b   1.000
_cell.length_c   1.000
_cell.angle_alpha   90.00
_cell.angle_beta   90.00
_cell.angle_gamma   90.00
#
_symmetry.space_group_name_H-M   'P 1'
#
loop_
_entity.id
_entity.type
_entity.pdbx_description
1 polymer ?
#
loop_
_entity_poly.entity_id
_entity_poly.type
_entity_poly.pdbx_seq_one_letter_code
_entity_poly.pdbx_strand_id
1 'polypeptide(L)'
;MKTTSSKKFFKKPVFFICLSFLLLLSHGNSNEQEFSKMDIEISVKKETREAFSAPIPNLDLKKMRLFTGGRHLFRRAWVTAPGSVQSIDGLGPVFNRNSCSGCHVKDGRGKPPERGKELKSMVFKLAKIEDNSVLPDPNYGIQLNDKAILGIQYEGKIEIQYFDQEFVYQDKEIINLSKPVYKINKLSFGPLDKNTKISARVAPAVFGLGLIEAITEEDIKKHADPDDENKDGISGKYNIVLDPQSKLKVLGRFGWKASKGSLLNQIVGAAHEDMGLSSKYFPEQNCMTIQKKCADSITGGTSELTEKQIKRLLLYMQTLAVPRQRNTQDKDTRRGEELFKSIGCESCHISTFVTGKHENHEELSFKKIKPYSDFLLHDMGKNLADEVPSAEAEGNEWRTPPLWGLGLIKIVNKHTRLLHDGRAK
;
A
#
# COMPACT_ATOMS: atom_id res chain seq x y z
N MET A 1 60.06 -62.95 38.93
CA MET A 1 59.69 -63.87 37.82
C MET A 1 58.70 -63.14 36.91
N LYS A 2 59.14 -62.93 35.68
CA LYS A 2 58.43 -62.86 34.38
C LYS A 2 57.06 -62.14 34.37
N THR A 3 57.01 -60.95 33.80
CA THR A 3 56.66 -60.56 32.39
C THR A 3 55.17 -60.78 32.08
N THR A 4 54.46 -59.86 31.54
CA THR A 4 54.52 -59.35 30.17
C THR A 4 53.64 -58.07 29.94
N SER A 5 54.19 -57.21 29.17
CA SER A 5 53.57 -55.97 28.57
C SER A 5 52.41 -56.28 27.62
N SER A 6 51.39 -55.46 27.64
CA SER A 6 50.55 -55.31 26.46
C SER A 6 50.12 -53.82 26.27
N LYS A 7 50.71 -53.18 25.33
CA LYS A 7 50.34 -51.86 24.83
C LYS A 7 49.05 -51.99 24.02
N LYS A 8 47.98 -51.29 24.40
CA LYS A 8 46.83 -51.01 23.50
C LYS A 8 46.90 -49.60 22.94
N PHE A 9 46.99 -49.52 21.61
CA PHE A 9 46.93 -48.32 20.81
C PHE A 9 45.55 -47.71 20.86
N PHE A 10 45.47 -46.46 21.25
CA PHE A 10 44.28 -45.61 21.05
C PHE A 10 44.30 -45.02 19.64
N LYS A 11 43.41 -45.49 18.76
CA LYS A 11 43.08 -44.85 17.50
C LYS A 11 42.00 -43.78 17.76
N LYS A 12 42.35 -42.50 17.55
CA LYS A 12 41.41 -41.37 17.57
C LYS A 12 40.52 -41.39 16.34
N PRO A 13 39.21 -41.12 16.44
CA PRO A 13 38.35 -40.89 15.28
C PRO A 13 38.40 -39.42 14.90
N VAL A 14 39.23 -39.05 13.89
CA VAL A 14 39.33 -37.69 13.34
C VAL A 14 38.35 -37.48 12.15
N PHE A 15 37.53 -38.48 11.81
CA PHE A 15 36.78 -38.47 10.54
C PHE A 15 35.32 -38.01 10.63
N PHE A 16 34.77 -37.68 11.80
CA PHE A 16 33.35 -37.33 11.92
C PHE A 16 33.05 -35.84 11.95
N ILE A 17 34.03 -34.96 12.16
CA ILE A 17 33.80 -33.50 12.26
C ILE A 17 33.78 -32.82 10.89
N CYS A 18 34.50 -33.34 9.86
CA CYS A 18 34.50 -32.76 8.53
C CYS A 18 33.21 -33.00 7.73
N LEU A 19 32.48 -34.10 7.99
CA LEU A 19 31.26 -34.41 7.22
C LEU A 19 30.06 -33.56 7.67
N SER A 20 29.99 -33.19 8.95
CA SER A 20 28.93 -32.30 9.49
C SER A 20 29.09 -30.86 9.05
N PHE A 21 30.34 -30.39 8.85
CA PHE A 21 30.60 -29.04 8.37
C PHE A 21 30.31 -28.88 6.86
N LEU A 22 30.51 -29.92 6.05
CA LEU A 22 30.17 -29.96 4.64
C LEU A 22 28.65 -30.00 4.39
N LEU A 23 27.89 -30.67 5.26
CA LEU A 23 26.42 -30.70 5.19
C LEU A 23 25.78 -29.33 5.56
N LEU A 24 26.36 -28.60 6.53
CA LEU A 24 25.88 -27.26 6.89
C LEU A 24 26.17 -26.21 5.78
N LEU A 25 27.31 -26.32 5.08
CA LEU A 25 27.63 -25.46 3.94
C LEU A 25 26.76 -25.76 2.71
N SER A 26 26.35 -27.02 2.50
CA SER A 26 25.47 -27.37 1.37
C SER A 26 24.02 -26.92 1.58
N HIS A 27 23.53 -26.86 2.84
CA HIS A 27 22.18 -26.37 3.14
C HIS A 27 22.08 -24.83 3.02
N GLY A 28 23.10 -24.08 3.37
CA GLY A 28 23.15 -22.63 3.15
C GLY A 28 23.10 -22.25 1.66
N ASN A 29 23.90 -22.92 0.84
CA ASN A 29 23.95 -22.67 -0.59
C ASN A 29 22.67 -23.09 -1.34
N SER A 30 22.01 -24.17 -0.94
CA SER A 30 20.77 -24.61 -1.57
C SER A 30 19.61 -23.64 -1.27
N ASN A 31 19.49 -23.15 -0.06
CA ASN A 31 18.46 -22.18 0.32
C ASN A 31 18.66 -20.81 -0.37
N GLU A 32 19.91 -20.33 -0.49
CA GLU A 32 20.19 -19.08 -1.21
C GLU A 32 19.92 -19.20 -2.71
N GLN A 33 20.28 -20.34 -3.34
CA GLN A 33 20.00 -20.60 -4.75
C GLN A 33 18.49 -20.74 -5.03
N GLU A 34 17.76 -21.41 -4.17
CA GLU A 34 16.32 -21.58 -4.27
C GLU A 34 15.59 -20.24 -4.08
N PHE A 35 16.01 -19.43 -3.11
CA PHE A 35 15.49 -18.09 -2.90
C PHE A 35 15.76 -17.19 -4.11
N SER A 36 16.96 -17.21 -4.67
CA SER A 36 17.33 -16.46 -5.86
C SER A 36 16.46 -16.83 -7.08
N LYS A 37 16.13 -18.11 -7.23
CA LYS A 37 15.28 -18.60 -8.32
C LYS A 37 13.83 -18.12 -8.15
N MET A 38 13.26 -18.21 -6.95
CA MET A 38 11.89 -17.78 -6.65
C MET A 38 11.72 -16.26 -6.79
N ASP A 39 12.71 -15.46 -6.38
CA ASP A 39 12.69 -14.01 -6.55
C ASP A 39 12.66 -13.60 -8.04
N ILE A 40 13.32 -14.36 -8.90
CA ILE A 40 13.31 -14.12 -10.36
C ILE A 40 11.90 -14.31 -10.97
N GLU A 41 11.10 -15.20 -10.42
CA GLU A 41 9.77 -15.52 -10.96
C GLU A 41 8.72 -14.42 -10.75
N ILE A 42 8.87 -13.60 -9.71
CA ILE A 42 7.89 -12.57 -9.30
C ILE A 42 8.43 -11.15 -9.38
N SER A 43 9.73 -10.99 -9.60
CA SER A 43 10.42 -9.70 -9.59
C SER A 43 11.07 -9.37 -10.93
N VAL A 44 11.28 -8.08 -11.15
CA VAL A 44 11.96 -7.58 -12.36
C VAL A 44 13.17 -6.72 -12.00
N LYS A 45 14.30 -6.97 -12.69
CA LYS A 45 15.48 -6.12 -12.61
C LYS A 45 15.32 -4.96 -13.59
N LYS A 46 14.74 -3.87 -13.12
CA LYS A 46 14.53 -2.67 -13.91
C LYS A 46 14.76 -1.42 -13.05
N GLU A 47 15.71 -0.58 -13.43
CA GLU A 47 16.14 0.59 -12.69
C GLU A 47 15.86 1.90 -13.44
N THR A 48 14.80 1.90 -14.23
CA THR A 48 14.35 3.05 -15.01
C THR A 48 13.05 3.62 -14.45
N ARG A 49 12.55 4.67 -15.04
CA ARG A 49 11.22 5.25 -14.69
C ARG A 49 10.05 4.26 -14.84
N GLU A 50 10.24 3.13 -15.52
CA GLU A 50 9.23 2.08 -15.69
C GLU A 50 9.43 0.90 -14.71
N ALA A 51 10.23 1.08 -13.66
CA ALA A 51 10.58 0.00 -12.72
C ALA A 51 9.36 -0.61 -12.01
N PHE A 52 8.32 0.17 -11.78
CA PHE A 52 7.09 -0.27 -11.09
C PHE A 52 5.97 -0.70 -12.03
N SER A 53 6.16 -0.57 -13.35
CA SER A 53 5.11 -0.76 -14.36
C SER A 53 5.25 -2.07 -15.15
N ALA A 54 6.16 -2.94 -14.76
CA ALA A 54 6.38 -4.21 -15.44
C ALA A 54 5.43 -5.30 -14.94
N PRO A 55 4.97 -6.22 -15.81
CA PRO A 55 4.28 -7.42 -15.37
C PRO A 55 5.23 -8.38 -14.66
N ILE A 56 4.69 -9.28 -13.84
CA ILE A 56 5.45 -10.45 -13.38
C ILE A 56 5.95 -11.24 -14.59
N PRO A 57 7.13 -11.87 -14.50
CA PRO A 57 7.63 -12.74 -15.54
C PRO A 57 6.65 -13.88 -15.88
N ASN A 58 6.75 -14.40 -17.10
CA ASN A 58 6.06 -15.62 -17.54
C ASN A 58 4.51 -15.56 -17.55
N LEU A 59 3.90 -14.39 -17.63
CA LEU A 59 2.48 -14.30 -17.95
C LEU A 59 2.21 -14.87 -19.35
N ASP A 60 1.19 -15.73 -19.46
CA ASP A 60 0.74 -16.21 -20.74
C ASP A 60 0.19 -15.08 -21.64
N LEU A 61 0.06 -15.35 -22.95
CA LEU A 61 -0.39 -14.34 -23.92
C LEU A 61 -1.78 -13.76 -23.61
N LYS A 62 -2.69 -14.57 -23.04
CA LYS A 62 -4.04 -14.14 -22.69
C LYS A 62 -4.00 -13.17 -21.52
N LYS A 63 -3.28 -13.51 -20.44
CA LYS A 63 -3.07 -12.64 -19.29
C LYS A 63 -2.29 -11.37 -19.68
N MET A 64 -1.29 -11.48 -20.55
CA MET A 64 -0.54 -10.31 -21.05
C MET A 64 -1.43 -9.32 -21.81
N ARG A 65 -2.37 -9.80 -22.63
CA ARG A 65 -3.36 -8.94 -23.30
C ARG A 65 -4.28 -8.24 -22.29
N LEU A 66 -4.73 -8.95 -21.27
CA LEU A 66 -5.55 -8.37 -20.20
C LEU A 66 -4.75 -7.37 -19.37
N PHE A 67 -3.50 -7.66 -19.03
CA PHE A 67 -2.56 -6.74 -18.37
C PHE A 67 -2.40 -5.44 -19.15
N THR A 68 -2.16 -5.54 -20.46
CA THR A 68 -2.03 -4.35 -21.32
C THR A 68 -3.32 -3.54 -21.37
N GLY A 69 -4.47 -4.22 -21.46
CA GLY A 69 -5.79 -3.57 -21.39
C GLY A 69 -6.04 -2.89 -20.04
N GLY A 70 -5.67 -3.53 -18.93
CA GLY A 70 -5.79 -2.96 -17.57
C GLY A 70 -4.86 -1.77 -17.38
N ARG A 71 -3.61 -1.85 -17.85
CA ARG A 71 -2.68 -0.70 -17.86
C ARG A 71 -3.22 0.48 -18.64
N HIS A 72 -3.84 0.23 -19.78
CA HIS A 72 -4.47 1.29 -20.56
C HIS A 72 -5.60 1.98 -19.79
N LEU A 73 -6.49 1.21 -19.17
CA LEU A 73 -7.57 1.75 -18.31
C LEU A 73 -7.01 2.52 -17.11
N PHE A 74 -6.01 2.01 -16.44
CA PHE A 74 -5.38 2.65 -15.28
C PHE A 74 -4.78 4.02 -15.63
N ARG A 75 -4.23 4.16 -16.84
CA ARG A 75 -3.55 5.37 -17.30
C ARG A 75 -4.44 6.36 -18.04
N ARG A 76 -5.56 5.89 -18.58
CA ARG A 76 -6.44 6.73 -19.40
C ARG A 76 -7.27 7.66 -18.54
N ALA A 77 -7.40 8.90 -18.98
CA ALA A 77 -8.31 9.87 -18.38
C ALA A 77 -9.76 9.53 -18.75
N TRP A 78 -10.63 9.52 -17.76
CA TRP A 78 -12.08 9.50 -17.93
C TRP A 78 -12.57 10.90 -18.27
N VAL A 79 -13.65 10.99 -19.03
CA VAL A 79 -14.26 12.24 -19.50
C VAL A 79 -15.72 12.32 -19.06
N THR A 80 -16.25 13.52 -19.02
CA THR A 80 -17.67 13.77 -18.71
C THR A 80 -18.58 13.11 -19.75
N ALA A 81 -19.69 12.55 -19.32
CA ALA A 81 -20.75 12.07 -20.21
C ALA A 81 -21.65 13.21 -20.72
N PRO A 82 -22.20 13.12 -21.94
CA PRO A 82 -21.91 12.11 -22.95
C PRO A 82 -20.60 12.42 -23.68
N GLY A 83 -19.70 11.45 -23.73
CA GLY A 83 -18.44 11.55 -24.44
C GLY A 83 -18.47 10.82 -25.79
N SER A 84 -17.61 11.21 -26.73
CA SER A 84 -17.47 10.54 -28.03
C SER A 84 -16.98 9.09 -27.90
N VAL A 85 -16.38 8.72 -26.78
CA VAL A 85 -15.93 7.37 -26.47
C VAL A 85 -16.63 6.87 -25.21
N GLN A 86 -17.79 6.25 -25.38
CA GLN A 86 -18.65 5.77 -24.29
C GLN A 86 -17.97 4.83 -23.30
N SER A 87 -16.92 4.13 -23.68
CA SER A 87 -16.23 3.19 -22.78
C SER A 87 -15.35 3.85 -21.70
N ILE A 88 -15.26 5.16 -21.68
CA ILE A 88 -14.48 5.97 -20.74
C ILE A 88 -15.14 7.29 -20.41
N ASP A 89 -16.38 7.53 -20.80
CA ASP A 89 -17.18 8.64 -20.31
C ASP A 89 -17.85 8.29 -18.98
N GLY A 90 -18.52 9.26 -18.36
CA GLY A 90 -19.11 9.08 -17.04
C GLY A 90 -18.17 9.40 -15.89
N LEU A 91 -17.11 10.22 -16.11
CA LEU A 91 -16.41 10.84 -15.01
C LEU A 91 -17.41 11.51 -14.07
N GLY A 92 -17.36 11.17 -12.78
CA GLY A 92 -18.33 11.64 -11.80
C GLY A 92 -18.40 13.16 -11.68
N PRO A 93 -19.53 13.68 -11.22
CA PRO A 93 -19.76 15.13 -11.13
C PRO A 93 -18.74 15.85 -10.24
N VAL A 94 -18.36 15.20 -9.14
CA VAL A 94 -17.27 15.62 -8.23
C VAL A 94 -16.20 14.52 -8.18
N PHE A 95 -14.94 14.92 -8.16
CA PHE A 95 -13.81 13.99 -8.22
C PHE A 95 -12.52 14.65 -7.73
N ASN A 96 -11.49 13.84 -7.46
CA ASN A 96 -10.14 14.33 -7.19
C ASN A 96 -9.25 14.23 -8.43
N ARG A 97 -9.31 13.10 -9.14
CA ARG A 97 -8.56 12.87 -10.40
C ARG A 97 -9.42 12.09 -11.38
N ASN A 98 -9.12 12.25 -12.64
CA ASN A 98 -9.83 11.57 -13.73
C ASN A 98 -9.09 10.32 -14.25
N SER A 99 -8.05 9.89 -13.58
CA SER A 99 -7.35 8.63 -13.88
C SER A 99 -6.60 8.13 -12.66
N CYS A 100 -6.42 6.82 -12.53
CA CYS A 100 -5.63 6.23 -11.45
C CYS A 100 -4.16 6.72 -11.49
N SER A 101 -3.58 6.79 -12.70
CA SER A 101 -2.21 7.26 -12.90
C SER A 101 -2.01 8.76 -12.61
N GLY A 102 -3.08 9.53 -12.44
CA GLY A 102 -3.03 10.91 -11.99
C GLY A 102 -2.49 11.06 -10.57
N CYS A 103 -2.78 10.08 -9.71
CA CYS A 103 -2.22 9.97 -8.36
C CYS A 103 -1.05 8.99 -8.30
N HIS A 104 -1.17 7.81 -8.91
CA HIS A 104 -0.20 6.72 -8.92
C HIS A 104 0.72 6.78 -10.16
N VAL A 105 1.50 7.86 -10.27
CA VAL A 105 2.36 8.11 -11.43
C VAL A 105 3.34 6.94 -11.63
N LYS A 106 3.27 6.31 -12.83
CA LYS A 106 4.11 5.14 -13.15
C LYS A 106 3.95 3.98 -12.14
N ASP A 107 2.74 3.78 -11.64
CA ASP A 107 2.37 2.73 -10.68
C ASP A 107 3.09 2.84 -9.33
N GLY A 108 3.76 3.95 -9.13
CA GLY A 108 4.51 4.26 -7.93
C GLY A 108 3.74 5.11 -6.92
N ARG A 109 4.49 5.58 -5.94
CA ARG A 109 4.00 6.43 -4.87
C ARG A 109 3.76 7.86 -5.35
N GLY A 110 2.66 8.46 -4.93
CA GLY A 110 2.33 9.85 -5.17
C GLY A 110 3.33 10.83 -4.51
N LYS A 111 3.52 11.97 -5.15
CA LYS A 111 4.32 13.08 -4.60
C LYS A 111 3.40 14.02 -3.83
N PRO A 112 3.65 14.31 -2.54
CA PRO A 112 2.94 15.37 -1.85
C PRO A 112 3.25 16.71 -2.50
N PRO A 113 2.36 17.71 -2.40
CA PRO A 113 2.61 19.01 -2.99
C PRO A 113 3.79 19.72 -2.33
N GLU A 114 4.51 20.50 -3.10
CA GLU A 114 5.46 21.49 -2.60
C GLU A 114 4.72 22.74 -2.11
N ARG A 115 5.40 23.58 -1.32
CA ARG A 115 4.83 24.86 -0.85
C ARG A 115 4.23 25.65 -2.03
N GLY A 116 2.96 26.04 -1.93
CA GLY A 116 2.26 26.84 -2.95
C GLY A 116 1.96 26.11 -4.26
N LYS A 117 2.13 24.79 -4.33
CA LYS A 117 1.79 23.99 -5.52
C LYS A 117 0.48 23.25 -5.32
N GLU A 118 -0.18 22.98 -6.46
CA GLU A 118 -1.44 22.25 -6.52
C GLU A 118 -1.28 20.81 -6.01
N LEU A 119 -2.31 20.32 -5.33
CA LEU A 119 -2.48 18.91 -4.97
C LEU A 119 -2.60 18.05 -6.22
N LYS A 120 -1.79 17.00 -6.34
CA LYS A 120 -1.87 16.07 -7.47
C LYS A 120 -2.07 14.62 -7.07
N SER A 121 -1.47 14.17 -5.99
CA SER A 121 -1.42 12.76 -5.61
C SER A 121 -1.75 12.54 -4.14
N MET A 122 -2.66 13.35 -3.63
CA MET A 122 -3.12 13.31 -2.24
C MET A 122 -4.62 13.49 -2.21
N VAL A 123 -5.29 12.75 -1.35
CA VAL A 123 -6.71 12.87 -1.03
C VAL A 123 -6.90 13.20 0.43
N PHE A 124 -8.06 13.72 0.79
CA PHE A 124 -8.44 14.08 2.15
C PHE A 124 -9.67 13.29 2.55
N LYS A 125 -9.46 12.29 3.40
CA LYS A 125 -10.54 11.52 4.01
C LYS A 125 -11.18 12.34 5.11
N LEU A 126 -12.48 12.18 5.24
CA LEU A 126 -13.32 12.83 6.24
C LEU A 126 -13.99 11.77 7.09
N ALA A 127 -14.12 12.05 8.38
CA ALA A 127 -14.90 11.23 9.30
C ALA A 127 -15.51 12.13 10.38
N LYS A 128 -16.82 12.12 10.49
CA LYS A 128 -17.53 12.70 11.63
C LYS A 128 -17.50 11.70 12.78
N ILE A 129 -17.01 12.13 13.93
CA ILE A 129 -16.96 11.30 15.14
C ILE A 129 -18.10 11.73 16.07
N GLU A 130 -19.04 10.84 16.29
CA GLU A 130 -20.21 11.08 17.13
C GLU A 130 -20.56 9.80 17.91
N ASP A 131 -20.63 9.91 19.23
CA ASP A 131 -20.97 8.79 20.14
C ASP A 131 -20.16 7.50 19.85
N ASN A 132 -18.84 7.63 19.68
CA ASN A 132 -17.89 6.56 19.29
C ASN A 132 -18.19 5.91 17.92
N SER A 133 -19.07 6.51 17.12
CA SER A 133 -19.36 6.06 15.75
C SER A 133 -18.60 6.91 14.75
N VAL A 134 -18.18 6.26 13.66
CA VAL A 134 -17.51 6.91 12.53
C VAL A 134 -18.54 7.06 11.42
N LEU A 135 -18.95 8.29 11.16
CA LEU A 135 -19.99 8.63 10.19
C LEU A 135 -19.40 9.48 9.04
N PRO A 136 -20.04 9.50 7.87
CA PRO A 136 -19.72 10.48 6.82
C PRO A 136 -20.01 11.91 7.31
N ASP A 137 -19.23 12.88 6.82
CA ASP A 137 -19.64 14.29 6.95
C ASP A 137 -20.95 14.51 6.20
N PRO A 138 -21.96 15.20 6.80
CA PRO A 138 -23.28 15.34 6.18
C PRO A 138 -23.29 16.08 4.85
N ASN A 139 -22.31 16.96 4.59
CA ASN A 139 -22.22 17.78 3.41
C ASN A 139 -21.23 17.24 2.37
N TYR A 140 -20.24 16.45 2.79
CA TYR A 140 -19.07 16.08 1.98
C TYR A 140 -18.75 14.58 1.97
N GLY A 141 -19.48 13.77 2.71
CA GLY A 141 -19.27 12.32 2.76
C GLY A 141 -17.98 11.92 3.46
N ILE A 142 -17.30 10.91 2.91
CA ILE A 142 -16.10 10.31 3.50
C ILE A 142 -14.78 10.82 2.89
N GLN A 143 -14.86 11.66 1.87
CA GLN A 143 -13.70 12.22 1.17
C GLN A 143 -14.06 13.54 0.49
N LEU A 144 -13.19 14.54 0.62
CA LEU A 144 -13.37 15.82 -0.03
C LEU A 144 -12.92 15.77 -1.50
N ASN A 145 -13.81 16.11 -2.42
CA ASN A 145 -13.53 16.17 -3.85
C ASN A 145 -13.18 17.61 -4.26
N ASP A 146 -11.95 17.83 -4.68
CA ASP A 146 -11.40 19.16 -5.00
C ASP A 146 -11.66 19.62 -6.44
N LYS A 147 -12.29 18.78 -7.25
CA LYS A 147 -12.65 19.03 -8.66
C LYS A 147 -14.10 18.67 -8.95
N ALA A 148 -14.61 19.22 -10.01
CA ALA A 148 -15.94 18.91 -10.55
C ALA A 148 -15.94 19.03 -12.08
N ILE A 149 -16.94 18.43 -12.72
CA ILE A 149 -17.21 18.62 -14.15
C ILE A 149 -17.77 20.02 -14.41
N LEU A 150 -17.80 20.42 -15.67
CA LEU A 150 -18.33 21.75 -16.07
C LEU A 150 -19.79 21.93 -15.62
N GLY A 151 -20.09 23.04 -14.99
CA GLY A 151 -21.42 23.36 -14.48
C GLY A 151 -21.73 22.87 -13.07
N ILE A 152 -20.88 22.02 -12.50
CA ILE A 152 -21.01 21.52 -11.13
C ILE A 152 -19.99 22.21 -10.23
N GLN A 153 -20.37 22.47 -8.97
CA GLN A 153 -19.46 23.01 -7.97
C GLN A 153 -18.59 21.91 -7.37
N TYR A 154 -17.27 22.14 -7.27
CA TYR A 154 -16.39 21.28 -6.47
C TYR A 154 -16.75 21.39 -4.98
N GLU A 155 -16.38 20.44 -4.17
CA GLU A 155 -16.72 20.41 -2.74
C GLU A 155 -15.91 21.41 -1.93
N GLY A 156 -14.62 21.51 -2.17
CA GLY A 156 -13.73 22.43 -1.45
C GLY A 156 -12.34 22.51 -2.08
N LYS A 157 -11.54 23.47 -1.61
CA LYS A 157 -10.12 23.59 -1.97
C LYS A 157 -9.26 23.45 -0.74
N ILE A 158 -8.13 22.79 -0.89
CA ILE A 158 -7.21 22.49 0.20
C ILE A 158 -5.89 23.19 -0.07
N GLU A 159 -5.43 23.93 0.89
CA GLU A 159 -4.10 24.50 0.93
C GLU A 159 -3.25 23.79 1.96
N ILE A 160 -1.98 23.57 1.64
CA ILE A 160 -1.02 22.99 2.56
C ILE A 160 0.05 24.02 2.87
N GLN A 161 0.22 24.26 4.15
CA GLN A 161 1.31 25.06 4.68
C GLN A 161 2.27 24.12 5.41
N TYR A 162 3.56 24.37 5.29
CA TYR A 162 4.57 23.60 5.98
C TYR A 162 5.26 24.50 7.00
N PHE A 163 5.30 24.06 8.24
CA PHE A 163 5.99 24.75 9.32
C PHE A 163 7.23 23.95 9.67
N ASP A 164 8.36 24.61 9.68
CA ASP A 164 9.61 23.98 10.07
C ASP A 164 9.68 23.97 11.61
N GLN A 165 9.97 22.81 12.18
CA GLN A 165 10.09 22.55 13.61
C GLN A 165 11.44 21.91 13.87
N GLU A 166 12.25 22.53 14.73
CA GLU A 166 13.50 21.93 15.17
C GLU A 166 13.22 20.70 16.04
N PHE A 167 13.98 19.66 15.79
CA PHE A 167 14.05 18.47 16.62
C PHE A 167 15.50 18.22 17.01
N VAL A 168 15.73 18.07 18.30
CA VAL A 168 17.07 17.85 18.86
C VAL A 168 17.19 16.40 19.29
N TYR A 169 18.13 15.67 18.70
CA TYR A 169 18.47 14.31 19.10
C TYR A 169 19.20 14.26 20.45
N GLN A 170 19.30 13.08 21.05
CA GLN A 170 19.99 12.89 22.35
C GLN A 170 21.47 13.25 22.30
N ASP A 171 22.13 13.09 21.15
CA ASP A 171 23.50 13.49 20.86
C ASP A 171 23.67 14.99 20.55
N LYS A 172 22.56 15.75 20.64
CA LYS A 172 22.44 17.19 20.35
C LYS A 172 22.50 17.55 18.86
N GLU A 173 22.42 16.58 17.95
CA GLU A 173 22.21 16.89 16.54
C GLU A 173 20.83 17.55 16.36
N ILE A 174 20.79 18.65 15.61
CA ILE A 174 19.55 19.40 15.33
C ILE A 174 19.13 19.14 13.90
N ILE A 175 17.91 18.67 13.72
CA ILE A 175 17.28 18.55 12.41
C ILE A 175 15.99 19.38 12.32
N ASN A 176 15.69 19.85 11.12
CA ASN A 176 14.43 20.56 10.85
C ASN A 176 13.39 19.59 10.27
N LEU A 177 12.34 19.35 11.05
CA LEU A 177 11.17 18.62 10.61
C LEU A 177 10.18 19.58 9.93
N SER A 178 9.57 19.15 8.87
CA SER A 178 8.55 19.93 8.15
C SER A 178 7.17 19.38 8.46
N LYS A 179 6.42 20.08 9.33
CA LYS A 179 5.06 19.71 9.73
C LYS A 179 4.06 20.27 8.73
N PRO A 180 3.28 19.43 8.01
CA PRO A 180 2.20 19.91 7.16
C PRO A 180 1.00 20.33 8.01
N VAL A 181 0.39 21.45 7.65
CA VAL A 181 -0.88 21.94 8.17
C VAL A 181 -1.83 22.13 7.01
N TYR A 182 -2.98 21.53 7.10
CA TYR A 182 -4.00 21.51 6.06
C TYR A 182 -5.09 22.51 6.38
N LYS A 183 -5.40 23.39 5.42
CA LYS A 183 -6.50 24.33 5.52
C LYS A 183 -7.47 24.09 4.38
N ILE A 184 -8.72 23.76 4.73
CA ILE A 184 -9.77 23.66 3.73
C ILE A 184 -10.37 25.07 3.53
N ASN A 185 -10.36 25.50 2.29
CA ASN A 185 -10.90 26.79 1.88
C ASN A 185 -12.04 26.56 0.87
N LYS A 186 -12.90 27.56 0.72
CA LYS A 186 -13.93 27.61 -0.32
C LYS A 186 -14.83 26.37 -0.32
N LEU A 187 -15.30 25.94 0.85
CA LEU A 187 -16.31 24.91 0.96
C LEU A 187 -17.61 25.39 0.25
N SER A 188 -18.13 24.58 -0.68
CA SER A 188 -19.25 24.98 -1.55
C SER A 188 -20.63 24.65 -0.98
N PHE A 189 -20.71 23.73 0.00
CA PHE A 189 -21.96 23.20 0.54
C PHE A 189 -22.11 23.43 2.05
N GLY A 190 -21.59 24.54 2.55
CA GLY A 190 -21.57 24.87 3.98
C GLY A 190 -20.31 24.41 4.70
N PRO A 191 -20.20 24.64 6.02
CA PRO A 191 -19.07 24.20 6.81
C PRO A 191 -19.06 22.68 6.96
N LEU A 192 -17.88 22.11 7.22
CA LEU A 192 -17.80 20.76 7.79
C LEU A 192 -18.52 20.71 9.14
N ASP A 193 -19.06 19.54 9.49
CA ASP A 193 -19.54 19.30 10.84
C ASP A 193 -18.39 19.52 11.84
N LYS A 194 -18.70 20.12 12.99
CA LYS A 194 -17.68 20.45 14.03
C LYS A 194 -16.89 19.25 14.53
N ASN A 195 -17.47 18.06 14.43
CA ASN A 195 -16.87 16.81 14.85
C ASN A 195 -16.17 16.08 13.68
N THR A 196 -16.16 16.65 12.47
CA THR A 196 -15.49 16.05 11.33
C THR A 196 -13.98 16.23 11.41
N LYS A 197 -13.27 15.11 11.38
CA LYS A 197 -11.82 15.02 11.33
C LYS A 197 -11.34 14.83 9.88
N ILE A 198 -10.10 15.22 9.62
CA ILE A 198 -9.53 15.27 8.26
C ILE A 198 -8.22 14.49 8.25
N SER A 199 -8.11 13.53 7.33
CA SER A 199 -6.90 12.72 7.11
C SER A 199 -6.32 12.96 5.72
N ALA A 200 -5.12 13.51 5.66
CA ALA A 200 -4.37 13.67 4.41
C ALA A 200 -3.66 12.37 4.03
N ARG A 201 -3.89 11.85 2.83
CA ARG A 201 -3.32 10.57 2.39
C ARG A 201 -2.72 10.69 1.00
N VAL A 202 -1.41 10.47 0.90
CA VAL A 202 -0.68 10.35 -0.36
C VAL A 202 -0.99 9.00 -0.99
N ALA A 203 -1.15 8.96 -2.30
CA ALA A 203 -1.36 7.73 -3.04
C ALA A 203 -0.19 6.74 -2.82
N PRO A 204 -0.42 5.52 -2.29
CA PRO A 204 0.64 4.51 -2.13
C PRO A 204 1.06 3.94 -3.48
N ALA A 205 2.18 3.21 -3.52
CA ALA A 205 2.55 2.42 -4.69
C ALA A 205 1.57 1.27 -4.91
N VAL A 206 1.37 0.86 -6.18
CA VAL A 206 0.37 -0.17 -6.56
C VAL A 206 0.99 -1.45 -7.12
N PHE A 207 2.32 -1.58 -7.14
CA PHE A 207 3.00 -2.82 -7.53
C PHE A 207 3.07 -3.82 -6.37
N GLY A 208 3.15 -5.11 -6.68
CA GLY A 208 3.26 -6.19 -5.71
C GLY A 208 1.99 -6.49 -4.91
N LEU A 209 0.87 -5.82 -5.21
CA LEU A 209 -0.35 -5.94 -4.41
C LEU A 209 -0.99 -7.33 -4.51
N GLY A 210 -0.89 -8.02 -5.66
CA GLY A 210 -1.38 -9.39 -5.78
C GLY A 210 -0.59 -10.38 -4.92
N LEU A 211 0.70 -10.13 -4.68
CA LEU A 211 1.50 -10.92 -3.73
C LEU A 211 1.01 -10.71 -2.29
N ILE A 212 0.67 -9.46 -1.92
CA ILE A 212 0.09 -9.15 -0.61
C ILE A 212 -1.29 -9.82 -0.46
N GLU A 213 -2.11 -9.80 -1.51
CA GLU A 213 -3.41 -10.45 -1.53
C GLU A 213 -3.30 -11.97 -1.30
N ALA A 214 -2.24 -12.58 -1.81
CA ALA A 214 -1.97 -14.01 -1.70
C ALA A 214 -1.37 -14.46 -0.34
N ILE A 215 -0.93 -13.57 0.55
CA ILE A 215 -0.51 -13.94 1.91
C ILE A 215 -1.74 -14.46 2.66
N THR A 216 -1.63 -15.56 3.38
CA THR A 216 -2.77 -16.07 4.14
C THR A 216 -3.14 -15.15 5.32
N GLU A 217 -4.39 -15.14 5.74
CA GLU A 217 -4.78 -14.37 6.94
C GLU A 217 -4.05 -14.86 8.17
N GLU A 218 -3.86 -16.17 8.28
CA GLU A 218 -3.16 -16.81 9.38
C GLU A 218 -1.71 -16.34 9.48
N ASP A 219 -1.03 -16.20 8.32
CA ASP A 219 0.34 -15.69 8.28
C ASP A 219 0.48 -14.23 8.70
N ILE A 220 -0.54 -13.40 8.50
CA ILE A 220 -0.54 -12.03 9.02
C ILE A 220 -0.89 -12.04 10.51
N LYS A 221 -1.93 -12.77 10.91
CA LYS A 221 -2.45 -12.80 12.28
C LYS A 221 -1.43 -13.33 13.30
N LYS A 222 -0.55 -14.26 12.91
CA LYS A 222 0.50 -14.82 13.80
C LYS A 222 1.52 -13.78 14.29
N HIS A 223 1.62 -12.64 13.64
CA HIS A 223 2.51 -11.55 14.03
C HIS A 223 1.83 -10.48 14.89
N ALA A 224 0.52 -10.62 15.14
CA ALA A 224 -0.20 -9.67 15.98
C ALA A 224 0.14 -9.86 17.45
N ASP A 225 0.40 -8.75 18.12
CA ASP A 225 0.64 -8.65 19.57
C ASP A 225 -0.01 -7.35 20.07
N PRO A 226 -1.38 -7.30 20.13
CA PRO A 226 -2.08 -6.06 20.46
C PRO A 226 -1.84 -5.58 21.90
N ASP A 227 -1.47 -6.49 22.80
CA ASP A 227 -1.30 -6.23 24.22
C ASP A 227 0.18 -6.12 24.64
N ASP A 228 1.12 -6.13 23.68
CA ASP A 228 2.58 -6.11 23.91
C ASP A 228 3.01 -7.18 24.95
N GLU A 229 2.56 -8.44 24.73
CA GLU A 229 2.84 -9.56 25.65
C GLU A 229 4.33 -9.83 25.78
N ASN A 230 5.08 -9.61 24.70
CA ASN A 230 6.53 -9.80 24.67
C ASN A 230 7.30 -8.65 25.33
N LYS A 231 6.65 -7.52 25.66
CA LYS A 231 7.17 -6.32 26.33
C LYS A 231 8.34 -5.65 25.61
N ASP A 232 8.31 -5.64 24.30
CA ASP A 232 9.29 -4.92 23.48
C ASP A 232 8.87 -3.45 23.21
N GLY A 233 7.69 -3.03 23.66
CA GLY A 233 7.13 -1.71 23.51
C GLY A 233 6.43 -1.51 22.15
N ILE A 234 6.19 -2.58 21.40
CA ILE A 234 5.57 -2.54 20.09
C ILE A 234 4.30 -3.40 20.08
N SER A 235 3.15 -2.77 20.10
CA SER A 235 1.86 -3.45 19.91
C SER A 235 1.47 -3.42 18.43
N GLY A 236 1.02 -4.54 17.89
CA GLY A 236 0.55 -4.65 16.51
C GLY A 236 -0.77 -5.39 16.43
N LYS A 237 -1.78 -4.83 15.78
CA LYS A 237 -3.06 -5.50 15.57
C LYS A 237 -3.48 -5.51 14.11
N TYR A 238 -4.28 -6.48 13.71
CA TYR A 238 -4.89 -6.51 12.38
C TYR A 238 -6.20 -5.71 12.37
N ASN A 239 -6.60 -5.19 11.20
CA ASN A 239 -7.89 -4.54 11.02
C ASN A 239 -8.91 -5.56 10.49
N ILE A 240 -10.10 -5.58 11.06
CA ILE A 240 -11.23 -6.35 10.55
C ILE A 240 -12.21 -5.40 9.88
N VAL A 241 -12.50 -5.66 8.61
CA VAL A 241 -13.33 -4.79 7.78
C VAL A 241 -14.51 -5.55 7.19
N LEU A 242 -15.61 -4.84 6.97
CA LEU A 242 -16.75 -5.40 6.27
C LEU A 242 -16.48 -5.40 4.77
N ASP A 243 -16.47 -6.58 4.16
CA ASP A 243 -16.41 -6.70 2.71
C ASP A 243 -17.76 -6.30 2.11
N PRO A 244 -17.81 -5.28 1.24
CA PRO A 244 -19.08 -4.77 0.71
C PRO A 244 -19.80 -5.76 -0.22
N GLN A 245 -19.07 -6.72 -0.78
CA GLN A 245 -19.61 -7.73 -1.68
C GLN A 245 -20.21 -8.93 -0.92
N SER A 246 -19.41 -9.58 -0.11
CA SER A 246 -19.81 -10.78 0.62
C SER A 246 -20.62 -10.48 1.88
N LYS A 247 -20.56 -9.21 2.37
CA LYS A 247 -21.12 -8.79 3.67
C LYS A 247 -20.50 -9.51 4.87
N LEU A 248 -19.36 -10.15 4.68
CA LEU A 248 -18.61 -10.81 5.73
C LEU A 248 -17.54 -9.89 6.31
N LYS A 249 -17.17 -10.12 7.55
CA LYS A 249 -15.99 -9.54 8.18
C LYS A 249 -14.76 -10.28 7.68
N VAL A 250 -13.78 -9.55 7.13
CA VAL A 250 -12.54 -10.07 6.57
C VAL A 250 -11.35 -9.27 7.07
N LEU A 251 -10.16 -9.86 7.00
CA LEU A 251 -8.92 -9.17 7.34
C LEU A 251 -8.64 -8.07 6.32
N GLY A 252 -8.45 -6.85 6.83
CA GLY A 252 -8.02 -5.69 6.03
C GLY A 252 -6.55 -5.79 5.65
N ARG A 253 -6.23 -5.47 4.39
CA ARG A 253 -4.87 -5.58 3.84
C ARG A 253 -4.39 -4.33 3.14
N PHE A 254 -5.32 -3.59 2.51
CA PHE A 254 -5.02 -2.49 1.61
C PHE A 254 -5.43 -1.14 2.20
N GLY A 255 -4.80 -0.07 1.66
CA GLY A 255 -4.92 1.28 2.20
C GLY A 255 -3.98 1.53 3.38
N TRP A 256 -3.88 2.79 3.80
CA TRP A 256 -3.00 3.23 4.88
C TRP A 256 -3.39 2.70 6.27
N LYS A 257 -4.66 2.36 6.47
CA LYS A 257 -5.22 1.80 7.71
C LYS A 257 -5.77 0.39 7.51
N ALA A 258 -5.26 -0.37 6.54
CA ALA A 258 -5.74 -1.72 6.23
C ALA A 258 -7.28 -1.77 6.09
N SER A 259 -7.89 -0.78 5.45
CA SER A 259 -9.34 -0.59 5.42
C SER A 259 -10.07 -1.33 4.30
N LYS A 260 -9.37 -2.08 3.47
CA LYS A 260 -9.94 -2.89 2.37
C LYS A 260 -9.38 -4.31 2.44
N GLY A 261 -10.26 -5.31 2.34
CA GLY A 261 -9.88 -6.73 2.45
C GLY A 261 -9.33 -7.31 1.15
N SER A 262 -9.76 -6.80 -0.02
CA SER A 262 -9.35 -7.30 -1.34
C SER A 262 -8.95 -6.17 -2.29
N LEU A 263 -8.19 -6.51 -3.33
CA LEU A 263 -7.87 -5.56 -4.40
C LEU A 263 -9.09 -5.14 -5.19
N LEU A 264 -10.06 -6.03 -5.34
CA LEU A 264 -11.35 -5.67 -5.95
C LEU A 264 -12.00 -4.51 -5.20
N ASN A 265 -12.12 -4.62 -3.88
CA ASN A 265 -12.71 -3.56 -3.05
C ASN A 265 -11.90 -2.26 -3.08
N GLN A 266 -10.58 -2.37 -3.11
CA GLN A 266 -9.70 -1.21 -3.25
C GLN A 266 -9.92 -0.50 -4.58
N ILE A 267 -10.01 -1.23 -5.69
CA ILE A 267 -10.19 -0.67 -7.05
C ILE A 267 -11.54 0.01 -7.19
N VAL A 268 -12.63 -0.69 -6.84
CA VAL A 268 -13.97 -0.15 -7.03
C VAL A 268 -14.29 0.99 -6.07
N GLY A 269 -13.75 0.91 -4.84
CA GLY A 269 -13.84 2.00 -3.86
C GLY A 269 -13.08 3.26 -4.32
N ALA A 270 -11.83 3.11 -4.79
CA ALA A 270 -11.06 4.23 -5.31
C ALA A 270 -11.68 4.83 -6.59
N ALA A 271 -12.23 4.01 -7.49
CA ALA A 271 -12.92 4.50 -8.67
C ALA A 271 -14.15 5.35 -8.30
N HIS A 272 -14.89 4.93 -7.29
CA HIS A 272 -16.04 5.67 -6.79
C HIS A 272 -15.63 6.95 -6.03
N GLU A 273 -14.74 6.81 -5.04
CA GLU A 273 -14.37 7.90 -4.13
C GLU A 273 -13.51 8.97 -4.82
N ASP A 274 -12.53 8.57 -5.68
CA ASP A 274 -11.56 9.50 -6.29
C ASP A 274 -11.99 10.04 -7.66
N MET A 275 -12.83 9.28 -8.39
CA MET A 275 -13.23 9.58 -9.77
C MET A 275 -14.74 9.73 -9.94
N GLY A 276 -15.54 9.43 -8.92
CA GLY A 276 -16.99 9.47 -8.95
C GLY A 276 -17.63 8.43 -9.88
N LEU A 277 -16.91 7.36 -10.25
CA LEU A 277 -17.42 6.34 -11.17
C LEU A 277 -18.38 5.40 -10.47
N SER A 278 -19.56 5.23 -11.04
CA SER A 278 -20.49 4.19 -10.63
C SER A 278 -20.04 2.80 -11.11
N SER A 279 -20.48 1.78 -10.41
CA SER A 279 -20.24 0.39 -10.74
C SER A 279 -21.34 -0.49 -10.12
N LYS A 280 -21.39 -1.78 -10.43
CA LYS A 280 -22.34 -2.68 -9.75
C LYS A 280 -22.13 -2.75 -8.22
N TYR A 281 -20.96 -2.37 -7.73
CA TYR A 281 -20.62 -2.36 -6.29
C TYR A 281 -20.98 -1.03 -5.62
N PHE A 282 -20.98 0.03 -6.37
CA PHE A 282 -21.37 1.40 -6.00
C PHE A 282 -22.23 1.97 -7.13
N PRO A 283 -23.55 1.65 -7.16
CA PRO A 283 -24.41 2.03 -8.29
C PRO A 283 -24.76 3.52 -8.31
N GLU A 284 -24.76 4.16 -7.14
CA GLU A 284 -25.06 5.59 -7.03
C GLU A 284 -23.85 6.46 -7.34
N GLN A 285 -24.08 7.71 -7.69
CA GLN A 285 -23.03 8.71 -7.78
C GLN A 285 -22.54 9.11 -6.39
N ASN A 286 -21.30 9.57 -6.27
CA ASN A 286 -20.69 9.97 -5.00
C ASN A 286 -21.15 11.36 -4.49
N CYS A 287 -22.39 11.76 -4.80
CA CYS A 287 -23.00 13.03 -4.42
C CYS A 287 -23.70 12.94 -3.07
N MET A 288 -23.53 13.95 -2.23
CA MET A 288 -24.29 14.07 -1.01
C MET A 288 -25.69 14.66 -1.28
N THR A 289 -26.67 14.39 -0.41
CA THR A 289 -28.08 14.82 -0.58
C THR A 289 -28.23 16.34 -0.79
N ILE A 290 -27.39 17.14 -0.16
CA ILE A 290 -27.38 18.60 -0.30
C ILE A 290 -26.86 19.05 -1.69
N GLN A 291 -26.12 18.21 -2.39
CA GLN A 291 -25.47 18.48 -3.67
C GLN A 291 -26.41 18.20 -4.86
N LYS A 292 -27.59 18.80 -4.91
CA LYS A 292 -28.65 18.47 -5.87
C LYS A 292 -28.18 18.47 -7.33
N LYS A 293 -27.45 19.50 -7.77
CA LYS A 293 -26.93 19.57 -9.15
C LYS A 293 -25.95 18.44 -9.46
N CYS A 294 -25.23 17.95 -8.46
CA CYS A 294 -24.37 16.77 -8.57
C CYS A 294 -25.20 15.53 -8.85
N ALA A 295 -26.22 15.27 -8.03
CA ALA A 295 -27.11 14.12 -8.18
C ALA A 295 -27.92 14.12 -9.50
N ASP A 296 -28.27 15.30 -10.01
CA ASP A 296 -29.01 15.47 -11.25
C ASP A 296 -28.11 15.47 -12.51
N SER A 297 -26.82 15.25 -12.37
CA SER A 297 -25.86 15.26 -13.48
C SER A 297 -26.05 14.08 -14.42
N ILE A 298 -25.74 14.28 -15.69
CA ILE A 298 -25.79 13.22 -16.71
C ILE A 298 -24.75 12.14 -16.36
N THR A 299 -25.17 10.89 -16.34
CA THR A 299 -24.31 9.72 -16.11
C THR A 299 -23.85 9.12 -17.42
N GLY A 300 -22.74 8.37 -17.40
CA GLY A 300 -22.28 7.55 -18.54
C GLY A 300 -23.04 6.24 -18.71
N GLY A 301 -24.06 5.99 -17.88
CA GLY A 301 -24.89 4.79 -17.87
C GLY A 301 -25.09 4.24 -16.46
N THR A 302 -25.71 3.07 -16.34
CA THR A 302 -26.03 2.43 -15.05
C THR A 302 -24.80 1.86 -14.32
N SER A 303 -23.66 1.69 -15.01
CA SER A 303 -22.41 1.21 -14.48
C SER A 303 -21.27 1.70 -15.39
N GLU A 304 -20.74 2.86 -15.07
CA GLU A 304 -19.68 3.51 -15.86
C GLU A 304 -18.41 2.67 -15.87
N LEU A 305 -18.02 2.13 -14.71
CA LEU A 305 -16.95 1.15 -14.61
C LEU A 305 -17.52 -0.27 -14.72
N THR A 306 -17.50 -0.82 -15.94
CA THR A 306 -18.06 -2.15 -16.25
C THR A 306 -17.28 -3.29 -15.62
N GLU A 307 -17.91 -4.45 -15.43
CA GLU A 307 -17.25 -5.66 -14.91
C GLU A 307 -16.04 -6.09 -15.76
N LYS A 308 -16.13 -5.93 -17.09
CA LYS A 308 -15.02 -6.24 -18.00
C LYS A 308 -13.80 -5.34 -17.74
N GLN A 309 -14.03 -4.08 -17.44
CA GLN A 309 -12.98 -3.12 -17.09
C GLN A 309 -12.41 -3.40 -15.70
N ILE A 310 -13.28 -3.70 -14.72
CA ILE A 310 -12.87 -4.10 -13.36
C ILE A 310 -11.96 -5.34 -13.43
N LYS A 311 -12.35 -6.39 -14.16
CA LYS A 311 -11.52 -7.60 -14.34
C LYS A 311 -10.14 -7.31 -14.95
N ARG A 312 -10.06 -6.36 -15.89
CA ARG A 312 -8.77 -5.94 -16.48
C ARG A 312 -7.92 -5.14 -15.52
N LEU A 313 -8.51 -4.21 -14.77
CA LEU A 313 -7.81 -3.44 -13.73
C LEU A 313 -7.31 -4.34 -12.61
N LEU A 314 -8.15 -5.29 -12.18
CA LEU A 314 -7.80 -6.25 -11.13
C LEU A 314 -6.61 -7.11 -11.55
N LEU A 315 -6.66 -7.75 -12.73
CA LEU A 315 -5.52 -8.51 -13.24
C LEU A 315 -4.26 -7.65 -13.38
N TYR A 316 -4.40 -6.42 -13.89
CA TYR A 316 -3.26 -5.50 -14.00
C TYR A 316 -2.59 -5.26 -12.67
N MET A 317 -3.35 -4.89 -11.63
CA MET A 317 -2.81 -4.58 -10.30
C MET A 317 -2.29 -5.83 -9.58
N GLN A 318 -2.94 -6.97 -9.75
CA GLN A 318 -2.50 -8.25 -9.17
C GLN A 318 -1.17 -8.72 -9.75
N THR A 319 -0.91 -8.44 -11.03
CA THR A 319 0.26 -8.96 -11.75
C THR A 319 1.35 -7.93 -12.02
N LEU A 320 1.30 -6.76 -11.40
CA LEU A 320 2.42 -5.82 -11.36
C LEU A 320 3.56 -6.40 -10.51
N ALA A 321 4.71 -6.62 -11.14
CA ALA A 321 5.89 -7.21 -10.49
C ALA A 321 6.49 -6.27 -9.46
N VAL A 322 7.09 -6.85 -8.42
CA VAL A 322 7.95 -6.11 -7.50
C VAL A 322 9.32 -5.85 -8.13
N PRO A 323 9.97 -4.72 -7.85
CA PRO A 323 11.36 -4.53 -8.20
C PRO A 323 12.24 -5.51 -7.46
N ARG A 324 13.18 -6.15 -8.19
CA ARG A 324 14.15 -7.06 -7.57
C ARG A 324 15.03 -6.30 -6.57
N GLN A 325 15.33 -6.94 -5.44
CA GLN A 325 16.31 -6.42 -4.48
C GLN A 325 17.66 -6.26 -5.18
N ARG A 326 18.33 -5.13 -4.94
CA ARG A 326 19.58 -4.76 -5.62
C ARG A 326 20.77 -4.94 -4.70
N ASN A 327 21.94 -5.18 -5.31
CA ASN A 327 23.23 -5.18 -4.63
C ASN A 327 23.31 -6.13 -3.42
N THR A 328 22.60 -7.26 -3.46
CA THR A 328 22.53 -8.21 -2.33
C THR A 328 23.87 -8.80 -1.93
N GLN A 329 24.87 -8.75 -2.81
CA GLN A 329 26.23 -9.21 -2.55
C GLN A 329 27.18 -8.10 -2.05
N ASP A 330 26.73 -6.84 -2.07
CA ASP A 330 27.49 -5.71 -1.59
C ASP A 330 27.62 -5.72 -0.06
N LYS A 331 28.81 -5.38 0.45
CA LYS A 331 29.11 -5.40 1.89
C LYS A 331 28.24 -4.40 2.67
N ASP A 332 28.01 -3.22 2.10
CA ASP A 332 27.20 -2.18 2.75
C ASP A 332 25.74 -2.58 2.80
N THR A 333 25.23 -3.25 1.74
CA THR A 333 23.85 -3.80 1.72
C THR A 333 23.66 -4.88 2.80
N ARG A 334 24.62 -5.80 2.96
CA ARG A 334 24.58 -6.83 4.01
C ARG A 334 24.66 -6.23 5.41
N ARG A 335 25.58 -5.27 5.60
CA ARG A 335 25.66 -4.57 6.87
C ARG A 335 24.41 -3.77 7.19
N GLY A 336 23.78 -3.16 6.16
CA GLY A 336 22.48 -2.51 6.30
C GLY A 336 21.38 -3.46 6.76
N GLU A 337 21.35 -4.70 6.24
CA GLU A 337 20.42 -5.75 6.69
C GLU A 337 20.66 -6.16 8.15
N GLU A 338 21.92 -6.31 8.55
CA GLU A 338 22.28 -6.59 9.95
C GLU A 338 21.85 -5.47 10.88
N LEU A 339 22.14 -4.21 10.51
CA LEU A 339 21.70 -3.04 11.27
C LEU A 339 20.18 -2.94 11.36
N PHE A 340 19.47 -3.16 10.26
CA PHE A 340 18.00 -3.14 10.22
C PHE A 340 17.38 -4.09 11.26
N LYS A 341 17.99 -5.27 11.43
CA LYS A 341 17.59 -6.23 12.46
C LYS A 341 17.99 -5.76 13.86
N SER A 342 19.25 -5.39 14.04
CA SER A 342 19.80 -5.10 15.37
C SER A 342 19.23 -3.85 16.04
N ILE A 343 18.76 -2.87 15.26
CA ILE A 343 18.12 -1.63 15.78
C ILE A 343 16.59 -1.74 15.88
N GLY A 344 16.01 -2.95 15.68
CA GLY A 344 14.59 -3.22 15.92
C GLY A 344 13.64 -2.90 14.77
N CYS A 345 14.12 -2.50 13.57
CA CYS A 345 13.21 -2.24 12.44
C CYS A 345 12.41 -3.49 12.02
N GLU A 346 12.97 -4.67 12.18
CA GLU A 346 12.34 -5.95 11.80
C GLU A 346 11.15 -6.31 12.71
N SER A 347 10.98 -5.66 13.88
CA SER A 347 9.81 -5.89 14.75
C SER A 347 8.47 -5.56 14.06
N CYS A 348 8.43 -4.52 13.21
CA CYS A 348 7.28 -4.18 12.37
C CYS A 348 7.51 -4.55 10.90
N HIS A 349 8.75 -4.40 10.41
CA HIS A 349 9.12 -4.64 9.02
C HIS A 349 9.65 -6.06 8.81
N ILE A 350 8.78 -7.06 9.03
CA ILE A 350 9.10 -8.48 8.85
C ILE A 350 9.59 -8.73 7.44
N SER A 351 10.78 -9.30 7.34
CA SER A 351 11.49 -9.41 6.06
C SER A 351 10.83 -10.33 5.06
N THR A 352 10.20 -11.44 5.49
CA THR A 352 9.84 -12.55 4.59
C THR A 352 8.45 -13.11 4.89
N PHE A 353 7.70 -13.40 3.81
CA PHE A 353 6.47 -14.20 3.82
C PHE A 353 6.52 -15.27 2.73
N VAL A 354 5.65 -16.27 2.85
CA VAL A 354 5.32 -17.19 1.77
C VAL A 354 3.85 -16.99 1.41
N THR A 355 3.56 -16.76 0.14
CA THR A 355 2.17 -16.62 -0.29
C THR A 355 1.44 -17.94 -0.23
N GLY A 356 0.15 -17.92 0.09
CA GLY A 356 -0.74 -19.07 -0.05
C GLY A 356 -1.15 -19.31 -1.50
N LYS A 357 -2.17 -20.13 -1.70
CA LYS A 357 -2.79 -20.34 -3.01
C LYS A 357 -3.59 -19.09 -3.41
N HIS A 358 -3.26 -18.51 -4.57
CA HIS A 358 -4.05 -17.43 -5.16
C HIS A 358 -5.10 -18.01 -6.10
N GLU A 359 -6.38 -17.65 -5.92
CA GLU A 359 -7.51 -18.24 -6.66
C GLU A 359 -7.39 -18.13 -8.19
N ASN A 360 -6.90 -16.99 -8.69
CA ASN A 360 -6.90 -16.68 -10.13
C ASN A 360 -5.52 -16.66 -10.77
N HIS A 361 -4.45 -16.70 -9.97
CA HIS A 361 -3.06 -16.52 -10.45
C HIS A 361 -2.13 -17.52 -9.79
N GLU A 362 -1.91 -18.66 -10.45
CA GLU A 362 -0.95 -19.66 -9.99
C GLU A 362 0.46 -19.08 -9.86
N GLU A 363 0.80 -18.12 -10.72
CA GLU A 363 2.08 -17.41 -10.72
C GLU A 363 2.37 -16.66 -9.42
N LEU A 364 1.33 -16.35 -8.62
CA LEU A 364 1.44 -15.68 -7.32
C LEU A 364 1.39 -16.68 -6.15
N SER A 365 1.08 -17.96 -6.40
CA SER A 365 0.90 -18.97 -5.37
C SER A 365 2.20 -19.54 -4.88
N PHE A 366 2.31 -19.75 -3.56
CA PHE A 366 3.44 -20.39 -2.90
C PHE A 366 4.80 -19.74 -3.20
N LYS A 367 4.83 -18.40 -3.30
CA LYS A 367 6.05 -17.63 -3.56
C LYS A 367 6.61 -17.08 -2.26
N LYS A 368 7.91 -17.25 -2.08
CA LYS A 368 8.65 -16.59 -1.01
C LYS A 368 8.91 -15.15 -1.43
N ILE A 369 8.45 -14.20 -0.61
CA ILE A 369 8.49 -12.76 -0.90
C ILE A 369 9.18 -12.00 0.24
N LYS A 370 9.77 -10.83 -0.08
CA LYS A 370 10.41 -9.94 0.91
C LYS A 370 9.73 -8.56 0.93
N PRO A 371 8.55 -8.44 1.55
CA PRO A 371 7.84 -7.16 1.61
C PRO A 371 8.45 -6.20 2.63
N TYR A 372 9.13 -6.69 3.66
CA TYR A 372 9.55 -5.91 4.82
C TYR A 372 8.38 -5.17 5.45
N SER A 373 7.38 -5.91 5.91
CA SER A 373 6.15 -5.43 6.53
C SER A 373 5.43 -6.59 7.20
N ASP A 374 4.83 -6.40 8.35
CA ASP A 374 3.91 -7.32 9.00
C ASP A 374 2.45 -7.12 8.56
N PHE A 375 2.16 -6.01 7.85
CA PHE A 375 0.82 -5.58 7.41
C PHE A 375 -0.15 -5.28 8.56
N LEU A 376 0.34 -5.17 9.80
CA LEU A 376 -0.43 -4.82 10.98
C LEU A 376 -0.57 -3.30 11.16
N LEU A 377 -1.50 -2.92 12.00
CA LEU A 377 -1.68 -1.55 12.49
C LEU A 377 -0.81 -1.34 13.73
N HIS A 378 -0.09 -0.23 13.77
CA HIS A 378 0.69 0.20 14.91
C HIS A 378 0.34 1.63 15.30
N ASP A 379 0.30 1.90 16.60
CA ASP A 379 0.19 3.27 17.13
C ASP A 379 1.49 4.02 16.84
N MET A 380 1.41 5.00 15.96
CA MET A 380 2.53 5.84 15.55
C MET A 380 2.62 7.16 16.35
N GLY A 381 1.87 7.24 17.44
CA GLY A 381 1.85 8.38 18.36
C GLY A 381 1.13 9.61 17.83
N LYS A 382 0.94 10.58 18.71
CA LYS A 382 0.16 11.82 18.46
C LYS A 382 0.70 12.66 17.29
N ASN A 383 2.00 12.60 17.02
CA ASN A 383 2.61 13.41 15.95
C ASN A 383 2.27 12.91 14.54
N LEU A 384 1.89 11.65 14.39
CA LEU A 384 1.45 11.05 13.13
C LEU A 384 -0.05 10.75 13.11
N ALA A 385 -0.76 10.97 14.20
CA ALA A 385 -2.21 10.80 14.27
C ALA A 385 -2.94 11.75 13.30
N ASP A 386 -4.00 11.24 12.67
CA ASP A 386 -4.93 11.99 11.83
C ASP A 386 -6.32 12.14 12.45
N GLU A 387 -6.54 11.49 13.59
CA GLU A 387 -7.81 11.42 14.31
C GLU A 387 -8.99 10.88 13.48
N VAL A 388 -8.71 10.19 12.37
CA VAL A 388 -9.71 9.56 11.49
C VAL A 388 -9.65 8.05 11.64
N PRO A 389 -10.52 7.43 12.44
CA PRO A 389 -10.62 5.99 12.55
C PRO A 389 -11.07 5.33 11.23
N SER A 390 -10.80 4.03 11.08
CA SER A 390 -11.24 3.27 9.93
C SER A 390 -11.45 1.81 10.29
N ALA A 391 -12.70 1.38 10.43
CA ALA A 391 -13.09 0.13 11.06
C ALA A 391 -12.49 0.01 12.47
N GLU A 392 -11.64 -0.99 12.74
CA GLU A 392 -11.00 -1.14 14.07
C GLU A 392 -9.69 -0.34 14.20
N ALA A 393 -9.22 0.32 13.14
CA ALA A 393 -8.05 1.18 13.20
C ALA A 393 -8.39 2.54 13.83
N GLU A 394 -7.66 2.93 14.86
CA GLU A 394 -7.78 4.23 15.52
C GLU A 394 -7.09 5.36 14.74
N GLY A 395 -7.30 6.62 15.20
CA GLY A 395 -6.77 7.80 14.55
C GLY A 395 -5.23 7.88 14.53
N ASN A 396 -4.54 7.29 15.48
CA ASN A 396 -3.09 7.22 15.62
C ASN A 396 -2.45 5.98 14.96
N GLU A 397 -3.27 5.03 14.52
CA GLU A 397 -2.78 3.76 13.98
C GLU A 397 -2.64 3.77 12.47
N TRP A 398 -1.55 3.17 12.00
CA TRP A 398 -1.20 3.05 10.59
C TRP A 398 -0.69 1.65 10.28
N ARG A 399 -1.10 1.14 9.12
CA ARG A 399 -0.59 -0.15 8.62
C ARG A 399 0.87 0.00 8.20
N THR A 400 1.71 -0.93 8.64
CA THR A 400 3.09 -1.03 8.16
C THR A 400 3.12 -1.16 6.64
N PRO A 401 3.68 -0.19 5.90
CA PRO A 401 3.77 -0.29 4.46
C PRO A 401 4.93 -1.20 4.05
N PRO A 402 4.83 -1.93 2.91
CA PRO A 402 5.96 -2.67 2.39
C PRO A 402 7.09 -1.74 1.95
N LEU A 403 8.34 -2.16 2.17
CA LEU A 403 9.54 -1.36 1.83
C LEU A 403 10.18 -1.77 0.49
N TRP A 404 9.68 -2.79 -0.19
CA TRP A 404 10.20 -3.16 -1.50
C TRP A 404 10.12 -1.99 -2.50
N GLY A 405 11.14 -1.84 -3.33
CA GLY A 405 11.22 -0.77 -4.32
C GLY A 405 11.47 0.64 -3.75
N LEU A 406 11.61 0.82 -2.43
CA LEU A 406 11.76 2.12 -1.79
C LEU A 406 12.87 2.96 -2.40
N GLY A 407 14.05 2.38 -2.64
CA GLY A 407 15.19 3.07 -3.24
C GLY A 407 14.99 3.50 -4.70
N LEU A 408 13.90 3.07 -5.37
CA LEU A 408 13.58 3.45 -6.74
C LEU A 408 12.59 4.61 -6.84
N ILE A 409 11.98 5.04 -5.74
CA ILE A 409 10.98 6.14 -5.73
C ILE A 409 11.58 7.40 -6.34
N LYS A 410 12.84 7.75 -6.01
CA LYS A 410 13.53 8.92 -6.59
C LYS A 410 13.65 8.83 -8.12
N ILE A 411 13.92 7.64 -8.65
CA ILE A 411 14.07 7.42 -10.10
C ILE A 411 12.69 7.47 -10.79
N VAL A 412 11.71 6.75 -10.24
CA VAL A 412 10.38 6.61 -10.85
C VAL A 412 9.52 7.86 -10.63
N ASN A 413 9.38 8.32 -9.39
CA ASN A 413 8.43 9.32 -8.96
C ASN A 413 9.04 10.70 -8.71
N LYS A 414 10.38 10.85 -8.84
CA LYS A 414 11.12 12.12 -8.70
C LYS A 414 11.00 12.79 -7.32
N HIS A 415 10.87 11.99 -6.27
CA HIS A 415 10.90 12.45 -4.87
C HIS A 415 11.39 11.33 -3.93
N THR A 416 11.57 11.66 -2.64
CA THR A 416 11.96 10.74 -1.57
C THR A 416 10.99 10.79 -0.38
N ARG A 417 9.80 11.35 -0.58
CA ARG A 417 8.83 11.59 0.49
C ARG A 417 8.14 10.30 0.94
N LEU A 418 8.09 10.08 2.25
CA LEU A 418 7.56 8.89 2.92
C LEU A 418 6.44 9.26 3.92
N LEU A 419 5.91 8.27 4.64
CA LEU A 419 4.75 8.32 5.53
C LEU A 419 3.44 8.60 4.79
N HIS A 420 2.30 8.47 5.49
CA HIS A 420 0.95 8.56 4.92
C HIS A 420 0.65 9.89 4.21
N ASP A 421 1.25 10.97 4.66
CA ASP A 421 1.08 12.32 4.13
C ASP A 421 2.34 12.88 3.42
N GLY A 422 3.40 12.11 3.36
CA GLY A 422 4.62 12.48 2.64
C GLY A 422 5.52 13.49 3.36
N ARG A 423 5.37 13.68 4.68
CA ARG A 423 6.17 14.62 5.47
C ARG A 423 7.62 14.21 5.65
N ALA A 424 7.92 12.90 5.72
CA ALA A 424 9.29 12.39 5.84
C ALA A 424 10.03 12.40 4.50
N LYS A 425 11.39 12.47 4.56
CA LYS A 425 12.30 12.43 3.41
C LYS A 425 13.21 11.22 3.49
#